data_ef4d10bf3ae5eedf3d09454c06fb5a51
#
_entry.id   ef4d10bf3ae5eedf3d09454c06fb5a51
#
_cell.length_a   1.000
_cell.length_b   1.000
_cell.length_c   1.000
_cell.angle_alpha   90.00
_cell.angle_beta   90.00
_cell.angle_gamma   90.00
#
_symmetry.space_group_name_H-M   'P 1'
#
loop_
_entity.id
_entity.type
_entity.pdbx_description
1 polymer ?
#
loop_
_entity_poly.entity_id
_entity_poly.type
_entity_poly.pdbx_seq_one_letter_code
_entity_poly.pdbx_strand_id
1 'polypeptide(L)'
;MIKAEVAAVSRLRIAVDGEGVATLVGFVSCPLRCRYCLNPQTLSVDCPHRVMTPEQLYEEVRKDELYFLATGGGVTFGGGEPLLRPDFIRAFRSLCGPAWKINAETSLNVPEQNIRALVPVIDHWFIDIKDMDPDIYRSYTGSDNARVRDNLRLLSSLGQCGKCTVRIPHIPGYNNDTDRDRSVKELEALGFSDFDRFEYKTDIDAKRKGNMPDAQGDTPADSKGE
;
A
#
# COMPACT_ATOMS: atom_id res chain seq x y z
N MET A 1 15.11 -14.63 14.62
CA MET A 1 13.89 -13.94 15.09
C MET A 1 13.40 -13.07 13.96
N ILE A 2 12.14 -13.23 13.54
CA ILE A 2 11.51 -12.44 12.45
C ILE A 2 11.29 -11.02 12.92
N LYS A 3 11.69 -10.02 12.12
CA LYS A 3 11.50 -8.60 12.40
C LYS A 3 11.15 -7.85 11.12
N ALA A 4 10.45 -6.72 11.25
CA ALA A 4 10.18 -5.80 10.16
C ALA A 4 10.28 -4.35 10.63
N GLU A 5 10.60 -3.47 9.69
CA GLU A 5 10.63 -2.02 9.87
C GLU A 5 9.21 -1.48 9.65
N VAL A 6 8.57 -1.07 10.75
CA VAL A 6 7.20 -0.54 10.77
C VAL A 6 7.27 0.99 10.84
N ALA A 7 6.87 1.65 9.76
CA ALA A 7 6.85 3.11 9.65
C ALA A 7 5.68 3.73 10.42
N ALA A 8 4.52 3.04 10.42
CA ALA A 8 3.32 3.54 11.07
C ALA A 8 2.39 2.41 11.53
N VAL A 9 1.67 2.66 12.62
CA VAL A 9 0.50 1.88 13.05
C VAL A 9 -0.64 2.89 13.24
N SER A 10 -1.59 2.90 12.31
CA SER A 10 -2.73 3.81 12.31
C SER A 10 -3.99 3.05 12.71
N ARG A 11 -4.42 3.26 13.94
CA ARG A 11 -5.50 2.50 14.58
C ARG A 11 -6.88 3.07 14.29
N LEU A 12 -7.92 2.23 14.44
CA LEU A 12 -9.35 2.58 14.40
C LEU A 12 -9.76 3.30 13.10
N ARG A 13 -9.32 2.78 11.97
CA ARG A 13 -9.73 3.27 10.65
C ARG A 13 -11.05 2.61 10.26
N ILE A 14 -12.03 3.40 9.83
CA ILE A 14 -13.39 2.93 9.57
C ILE A 14 -13.63 2.92 8.07
N ALA A 15 -13.91 1.75 7.50
CA ALA A 15 -14.30 1.53 6.10
C ALA A 15 -13.37 2.17 5.05
N VAL A 16 -12.07 2.30 5.36
CA VAL A 16 -11.06 2.89 4.45
C VAL A 16 -10.09 1.82 3.96
N ASP A 17 -9.67 0.92 4.85
CA ASP A 17 -8.65 -0.08 4.56
C ASP A 17 -9.20 -1.51 4.75
N GLY A 18 -10.47 -1.73 4.44
CA GLY A 18 -11.18 -3.00 4.57
C GLY A 18 -12.56 -2.85 5.20
N GLU A 19 -13.24 -3.97 5.41
CA GLU A 19 -14.51 -4.00 6.11
C GLU A 19 -14.34 -3.71 7.61
N GLY A 20 -15.37 -3.09 8.21
CA GLY A 20 -15.40 -2.79 9.64
C GLY A 20 -14.34 -1.80 10.09
N VAL A 21 -13.86 -1.99 11.31
CA VAL A 21 -12.76 -1.23 11.88
C VAL A 21 -11.45 -1.94 11.60
N ALA A 22 -10.49 -1.23 11.01
CA ALA A 22 -9.17 -1.76 10.71
C ALA A 22 -8.04 -0.98 11.39
N THR A 23 -6.92 -1.63 11.62
CA THR A 23 -5.64 -0.99 11.93
C THR A 23 -4.72 -1.14 10.73
N LEU A 24 -4.30 -0.02 10.14
CA LEU A 24 -3.32 0.00 9.05
C LEU A 24 -1.90 -0.06 9.62
N VAL A 25 -1.15 -1.06 9.19
CA VAL A 25 0.28 -1.23 9.52
C VAL A 25 1.11 -0.95 8.28
N GLY A 26 1.82 0.17 8.29
CA GLY A 26 2.67 0.60 7.18
C GLY A 26 4.11 0.13 7.34
N PHE A 27 4.61 -0.65 6.38
CA PHE A 27 6.03 -1.04 6.33
C PHE A 27 6.88 -0.03 5.55
N VAL A 28 8.17 -0.03 5.85
CA VAL A 28 9.19 0.69 5.08
C VAL A 28 9.55 -0.11 3.83
N SER A 29 10.00 0.61 2.78
CA SER A 29 10.46 0.08 1.50
C SER A 29 9.35 -0.30 0.52
N CYS A 30 9.59 0.05 -0.74
CA CYS A 30 8.74 -0.31 -1.88
C CYS A 30 9.62 -0.46 -3.13
N PRO A 31 9.35 -1.42 -4.01
CA PRO A 31 10.09 -1.58 -5.27
C PRO A 31 9.76 -0.50 -6.31
N LEU A 32 8.66 0.24 -6.13
CA LEU A 32 8.21 1.28 -7.04
C LEU A 32 8.65 2.68 -6.59
N ARG A 33 8.65 3.62 -7.55
CA ARG A 33 8.95 5.05 -7.35
C ARG A 33 7.83 5.90 -7.98
N CYS A 34 6.58 5.61 -7.58
CA CYS A 34 5.40 6.29 -8.08
C CYS A 34 5.51 7.81 -7.90
N ARG A 35 5.19 8.58 -8.95
CA ARG A 35 5.31 10.05 -8.96
C ARG A 35 4.42 10.72 -7.92
N TYR A 36 3.23 10.19 -7.68
CA TYR A 36 2.28 10.68 -6.67
C TYR A 36 2.14 9.69 -5.51
N CYS A 37 3.28 9.18 -4.99
CA CYS A 37 3.26 8.25 -3.86
C CYS A 37 2.63 8.93 -2.62
N LEU A 38 1.64 8.29 -2.00
CA LEU A 38 0.99 8.79 -0.79
C LEU A 38 1.89 8.70 0.44
N ASN A 39 2.88 7.78 0.41
CA ASN A 39 3.79 7.51 1.51
C ASN A 39 5.27 7.63 1.06
N PRO A 40 5.69 8.75 0.45
CA PRO A 40 7.04 8.88 -0.11
C PRO A 40 8.14 8.76 0.96
N GLN A 41 7.82 9.07 2.23
CA GLN A 41 8.73 8.90 3.36
C GLN A 41 9.16 7.44 3.55
N THR A 42 8.31 6.46 3.22
CA THR A 42 8.64 5.03 3.36
C THR A 42 9.70 4.55 2.36
N LEU A 43 10.02 5.38 1.36
CA LEU A 43 11.02 5.08 0.34
C LEU A 43 12.42 5.60 0.73
N SER A 44 12.50 6.46 1.76
CA SER A 44 13.76 7.01 2.26
C SER A 44 14.47 6.03 3.18
N VAL A 45 15.80 6.02 3.12
CA VAL A 45 16.65 5.31 4.10
C VAL A 45 16.53 5.92 5.51
N ASP A 46 16.17 7.20 5.59
CA ASP A 46 15.97 7.94 6.84
C ASP A 46 14.53 7.91 7.34
N CYS A 47 13.67 7.04 6.76
CA CYS A 47 12.29 6.92 7.20
C CYS A 47 12.23 6.60 8.71
N PRO A 48 11.60 7.44 9.53
CA PRO A 48 11.37 7.08 10.93
C PRO A 48 10.55 5.79 11.02
N HIS A 49 11.07 4.79 11.72
CA HIS A 49 10.42 3.49 11.86
C HIS A 49 10.79 2.84 13.20
N ARG A 50 10.00 1.84 13.57
CA ARG A 50 10.29 0.93 14.67
C ARG A 50 10.60 -0.45 14.11
N VAL A 51 11.67 -1.07 14.57
CA VAL A 51 11.93 -2.48 14.26
C VAL A 51 11.13 -3.33 15.24
N MET A 52 10.12 -4.04 14.74
CA MET A 52 9.18 -4.81 15.55
C MET A 52 9.22 -6.29 15.18
N THR A 53 8.96 -7.16 16.17
CA THR A 53 8.61 -8.55 15.91
C THR A 53 7.10 -8.69 15.71
N PRO A 54 6.61 -9.80 15.13
CA PRO A 54 5.16 -10.05 15.01
C PRO A 54 4.44 -10.01 16.37
N GLU A 55 5.08 -10.50 17.45
CA GLU A 55 4.53 -10.50 18.80
C GLU A 55 4.39 -9.09 19.34
N GLN A 56 5.39 -8.23 19.15
CA GLN A 56 5.35 -6.83 19.57
C GLN A 56 4.24 -6.06 18.85
N LEU A 57 4.07 -6.30 17.54
CA LEU A 57 2.98 -5.70 16.76
C LEU A 57 1.62 -6.23 17.25
N TYR A 58 1.50 -7.53 17.47
CA TYR A 58 0.27 -8.13 17.99
C TYR A 58 -0.15 -7.52 19.32
N GLU A 59 0.77 -7.39 20.30
CA GLU A 59 0.49 -6.76 21.59
C GLU A 59 0.04 -5.29 21.48
N GLU A 60 0.52 -4.58 20.47
CA GLU A 60 0.09 -3.20 20.22
C GLU A 60 -1.31 -3.14 19.62
N VAL A 61 -1.60 -4.00 18.64
CA VAL A 61 -2.83 -3.97 17.86
C VAL A 61 -4.00 -4.67 18.57
N ARG A 62 -3.73 -5.68 19.42
CA ARG A 62 -4.80 -6.40 20.13
C ARG A 62 -5.64 -5.52 21.07
N LYS A 63 -5.17 -4.32 21.37
CA LYS A 63 -5.96 -3.31 22.10
C LYS A 63 -7.23 -2.91 21.36
N ASP A 64 -7.28 -3.16 20.04
CA ASP A 64 -8.43 -2.87 19.18
C ASP A 64 -9.29 -4.11 18.89
N GLU A 65 -8.95 -5.27 19.47
CA GLU A 65 -9.61 -6.55 19.20
C GLU A 65 -11.14 -6.50 19.34
N LEU A 66 -11.63 -5.82 20.36
CA LEU A 66 -13.08 -5.68 20.57
C LEU A 66 -13.77 -5.04 19.37
N TYR A 67 -13.15 -4.03 18.78
CA TYR A 67 -13.68 -3.37 17.57
C TYR A 67 -13.61 -4.29 16.36
N PHE A 68 -12.52 -5.03 16.20
CA PHE A 68 -12.38 -6.00 15.10
C PHE A 68 -13.45 -7.07 15.17
N LEU A 69 -13.64 -7.68 16.32
CA LEU A 69 -14.66 -8.72 16.53
C LEU A 69 -16.09 -8.20 16.35
N ALA A 70 -16.37 -6.97 16.82
CA ALA A 70 -17.68 -6.37 16.72
C ALA A 70 -18.06 -5.97 15.29
N THR A 71 -17.08 -5.68 14.42
CA THR A 71 -17.33 -5.14 13.08
C THR A 71 -16.88 -6.04 11.94
N GLY A 72 -16.28 -7.21 12.24
CA GLY A 72 -15.67 -8.07 11.23
C GLY A 72 -14.39 -7.51 10.61
N GLY A 73 -13.75 -6.58 11.30
CA GLY A 73 -12.51 -5.93 10.85
C GLY A 73 -11.22 -6.66 11.24
N GLY A 74 -10.10 -5.93 11.27
CA GLY A 74 -8.81 -6.52 11.60
C GLY A 74 -7.62 -5.65 11.23
N VAL A 75 -6.60 -6.23 10.60
CA VAL A 75 -5.36 -5.55 10.26
C VAL A 75 -5.15 -5.52 8.76
N THR A 76 -4.83 -4.33 8.24
CA THR A 76 -4.42 -4.13 6.85
C THR A 76 -2.94 -3.78 6.81
N PHE A 77 -2.16 -4.59 6.11
CA PHE A 77 -0.75 -4.31 5.87
C PHE A 77 -0.59 -3.50 4.58
N GLY A 78 0.18 -2.40 4.67
CA GLY A 78 0.39 -1.47 3.56
C GLY A 78 1.64 -0.62 3.78
N GLY A 79 1.57 0.67 3.42
CA GLY A 79 2.64 1.66 3.59
C GLY A 79 3.56 1.75 2.38
N GLY A 80 4.72 1.09 2.41
CA GLY A 80 5.53 0.80 1.23
C GLY A 80 4.94 -0.37 0.44
N GLU A 81 5.64 -1.50 0.38
CA GLU A 81 5.11 -2.75 -0.21
C GLU A 81 5.11 -3.86 0.86
N PRO A 82 3.96 -4.20 1.42
CA PRO A 82 3.88 -5.14 2.55
C PRO A 82 4.29 -6.57 2.16
N LEU A 83 4.08 -6.97 0.91
CA LEU A 83 4.39 -8.33 0.46
C LEU A 83 5.91 -8.59 0.38
N LEU A 84 6.76 -7.61 0.66
CA LEU A 84 8.19 -7.81 0.89
C LEU A 84 8.50 -8.45 2.25
N ARG A 85 7.49 -8.59 3.12
CA ARG A 85 7.62 -9.15 4.48
C ARG A 85 6.70 -10.36 4.70
N PRO A 86 6.71 -11.38 3.81
CA PRO A 86 5.74 -12.48 3.87
C PRO A 86 5.84 -13.27 5.18
N ASP A 87 7.05 -13.55 5.68
CA ASP A 87 7.22 -14.32 6.90
C ASP A 87 6.71 -13.58 8.15
N PHE A 88 6.86 -12.24 8.16
CA PHE A 88 6.32 -11.42 9.24
C PHE A 88 4.79 -11.48 9.28
N ILE A 89 4.13 -11.32 8.12
CA ILE A 89 2.67 -11.35 8.02
C ILE A 89 2.12 -12.74 8.37
N ARG A 90 2.80 -13.81 7.93
CA ARG A 90 2.44 -15.20 8.30
C ARG A 90 2.55 -15.45 9.79
N ALA A 91 3.65 -15.01 10.41
CA ALA A 91 3.84 -15.15 11.85
C ALA A 91 2.80 -14.33 12.63
N PHE A 92 2.47 -13.12 12.18
CA PHE A 92 1.40 -12.31 12.77
C PHE A 92 0.03 -13.01 12.68
N ARG A 93 -0.32 -13.61 11.53
CA ARG A 93 -1.55 -14.41 11.37
C ARG A 93 -1.62 -15.55 12.39
N SER A 94 -0.50 -16.20 12.66
CA SER A 94 -0.46 -17.31 13.65
C SER A 94 -0.76 -16.84 15.07
N LEU A 95 -0.52 -15.56 15.39
CA LEU A 95 -0.82 -14.96 16.70
C LEU A 95 -2.27 -14.52 16.83
N CYS A 96 -2.83 -13.85 15.80
CA CYS A 96 -4.20 -13.31 15.87
C CYS A 96 -5.28 -14.35 15.52
N GLY A 97 -4.90 -15.47 14.91
CA GLY A 97 -5.85 -16.51 14.49
C GLY A 97 -6.83 -16.06 13.38
N PRO A 98 -7.91 -16.80 13.14
CA PRO A 98 -8.83 -16.53 12.03
C PRO A 98 -9.89 -15.47 12.35
N ALA A 99 -10.02 -15.04 13.61
CA ALA A 99 -11.09 -14.12 14.02
C ALA A 99 -10.87 -12.68 13.51
N TRP A 100 -9.61 -12.28 13.28
CA TRP A 100 -9.30 -10.99 12.69
C TRP A 100 -9.14 -11.13 11.17
N LYS A 101 -9.62 -10.16 10.42
CA LYS A 101 -9.28 -10.06 9.00
C LYS A 101 -7.85 -9.60 8.83
N ILE A 102 -7.14 -10.22 7.90
CA ILE A 102 -5.81 -9.76 7.46
C ILE A 102 -5.90 -9.37 6.00
N ASN A 103 -5.74 -8.10 5.72
CA ASN A 103 -5.77 -7.54 4.38
C ASN A 103 -4.39 -7.06 3.97
N ALA A 104 -4.15 -6.93 2.67
CA ALA A 104 -2.93 -6.37 2.12
C ALA A 104 -3.24 -5.31 1.05
N GLU A 105 -2.67 -4.11 1.18
CA GLU A 105 -2.62 -3.08 0.14
C GLU A 105 -1.31 -3.20 -0.61
N THR A 106 -1.35 -3.63 -1.86
CA THR A 106 -0.15 -4.03 -2.61
C THR A 106 -0.17 -3.58 -4.06
N SER A 107 0.99 -3.28 -4.60
CA SER A 107 1.21 -3.10 -6.04
C SER A 107 1.42 -4.41 -6.80
N LEU A 108 1.53 -5.55 -6.12
CA LEU A 108 1.95 -6.85 -6.64
C LEU A 108 3.33 -6.88 -7.31
N ASN A 109 4.14 -5.84 -7.22
CA ASN A 109 5.48 -5.85 -7.83
C ASN A 109 6.51 -6.53 -6.90
N VAL A 110 6.26 -7.79 -6.58
CA VAL A 110 7.07 -8.61 -5.66
C VAL A 110 7.36 -9.98 -6.28
N PRO A 111 8.35 -10.72 -5.78
CA PRO A 111 8.58 -12.10 -6.20
C PRO A 111 7.34 -12.98 -6.01
N GLU A 112 7.06 -13.86 -6.97
CA GLU A 112 5.91 -14.78 -6.96
C GLU A 112 5.81 -15.60 -5.67
N GLN A 113 6.92 -16.06 -5.13
CA GLN A 113 6.98 -16.84 -3.90
C GLN A 113 6.37 -16.11 -2.69
N ASN A 114 6.45 -14.77 -2.66
CA ASN A 114 5.86 -13.97 -1.59
C ASN A 114 4.33 -14.01 -1.66
N ILE A 115 3.77 -13.94 -2.87
CA ILE A 115 2.32 -14.08 -3.10
C ILE A 115 1.86 -15.47 -2.66
N ARG A 116 2.52 -16.53 -3.14
CA ARG A 116 2.18 -17.92 -2.77
C ARG A 116 2.24 -18.15 -1.25
N ALA A 117 3.22 -17.57 -0.57
CA ALA A 117 3.35 -17.67 0.88
C ALA A 117 2.21 -16.97 1.63
N LEU A 118 1.59 -15.93 1.02
CA LEU A 118 0.57 -15.11 1.66
C LEU A 118 -0.87 -15.48 1.29
N VAL A 119 -1.10 -16.19 0.19
CA VAL A 119 -2.44 -16.67 -0.21
C VAL A 119 -3.20 -17.39 0.94
N PRO A 120 -2.57 -18.24 1.78
CA PRO A 120 -3.29 -18.91 2.86
C PRO A 120 -3.65 -18.01 4.05
N VAL A 121 -3.09 -16.79 4.13
CA VAL A 121 -3.20 -15.95 5.33
C VAL A 121 -3.86 -14.59 5.08
N ILE A 122 -3.94 -14.15 3.81
CA ILE A 122 -4.64 -12.92 3.43
C ILE A 122 -6.11 -13.21 3.19
N ASP A 123 -6.98 -12.47 3.85
CA ASP A 123 -8.43 -12.55 3.68
C ASP A 123 -8.90 -11.69 2.51
N HIS A 124 -8.29 -10.51 2.32
CA HIS A 124 -8.62 -9.62 1.20
C HIS A 124 -7.40 -8.87 0.66
N TRP A 125 -7.33 -8.73 -0.66
CA TRP A 125 -6.26 -8.06 -1.39
C TRP A 125 -6.77 -6.75 -2.00
N PHE A 126 -6.22 -5.62 -1.57
CA PHE A 126 -6.40 -4.34 -2.25
C PHE A 126 -5.22 -4.16 -3.22
N ILE A 127 -5.48 -4.34 -4.49
CA ILE A 127 -4.44 -4.36 -5.51
C ILE A 127 -4.40 -3.01 -6.21
N ASP A 128 -3.36 -2.24 -5.97
CA ASP A 128 -3.13 -0.96 -6.64
C ASP A 128 -2.44 -1.16 -7.99
N ILE A 129 -3.16 -1.47 -9.05
CA ILE A 129 -2.58 -1.44 -10.39
C ILE A 129 -2.40 0.02 -10.80
N LYS A 130 -1.25 0.43 -11.24
CA LYS A 130 -1.08 1.84 -11.66
C LYS A 130 -1.58 2.04 -13.09
N ASP A 131 -1.33 1.09 -13.97
CA ASP A 131 -1.97 0.91 -15.28
C ASP A 131 -1.59 -0.47 -15.83
N MET A 132 -2.42 -1.05 -16.73
CA MET A 132 -2.08 -2.29 -17.44
C MET A 132 -1.24 -2.02 -18.70
N ASP A 133 -1.26 -0.80 -19.23
CA ASP A 133 -0.36 -0.39 -20.31
C ASP A 133 1.09 -0.26 -19.77
N PRO A 134 2.08 -0.95 -20.39
CA PRO A 134 3.44 -0.98 -19.88
C PRO A 134 4.16 0.37 -19.96
N ASP A 135 3.83 1.21 -20.94
CA ASP A 135 4.49 2.51 -21.10
C ASP A 135 3.94 3.53 -20.12
N ILE A 136 2.62 3.56 -19.89
CA ILE A 136 1.99 4.35 -18.83
C ILE A 136 2.53 3.92 -17.48
N TYR A 137 2.52 2.62 -17.19
CA TYR A 137 3.02 2.08 -15.93
C TYR A 137 4.48 2.50 -15.67
N ARG A 138 5.35 2.34 -16.68
CA ARG A 138 6.77 2.69 -16.55
C ARG A 138 6.98 4.18 -16.34
N SER A 139 6.27 5.03 -17.09
CA SER A 139 6.38 6.49 -16.96
C SER A 139 5.98 6.99 -15.58
N TYR A 140 4.98 6.34 -14.97
CA TYR A 140 4.46 6.72 -13.66
C TYR A 140 5.26 6.12 -12.48
N THR A 141 5.69 4.85 -12.59
CA THR A 141 6.29 4.10 -11.47
C THR A 141 7.80 4.00 -11.52
N GLY A 142 8.40 4.23 -12.70
CA GLY A 142 9.82 4.00 -12.95
C GLY A 142 10.20 2.51 -13.15
N SER A 143 9.22 1.59 -13.23
CA SER A 143 9.42 0.14 -13.39
C SER A 143 8.54 -0.41 -14.51
N ASP A 144 8.88 -1.58 -15.06
CA ASP A 144 7.96 -2.32 -15.92
C ASP A 144 6.85 -3.02 -15.10
N ASN A 145 5.74 -3.39 -15.78
CA ASN A 145 4.60 -4.07 -15.16
C ASN A 145 4.57 -5.60 -15.42
N ALA A 146 5.62 -6.17 -16.00
CA ALA A 146 5.60 -7.60 -16.37
C ALA A 146 5.34 -8.49 -15.15
N ARG A 147 6.07 -8.24 -14.05
CA ARG A 147 5.89 -8.96 -12.79
C ARG A 147 4.49 -8.79 -12.19
N VAL A 148 3.91 -7.61 -12.26
CA VAL A 148 2.55 -7.35 -11.78
C VAL A 148 1.54 -8.14 -12.60
N ARG A 149 1.68 -8.15 -13.92
CA ARG A 149 0.83 -8.94 -14.82
C ARG A 149 0.93 -10.44 -14.56
N ASP A 150 2.14 -10.96 -14.30
CA ASP A 150 2.34 -12.37 -13.96
C ASP A 150 1.73 -12.71 -12.61
N ASN A 151 1.87 -11.85 -11.61
CA ASN A 151 1.26 -12.03 -10.29
C ASN A 151 -0.27 -11.91 -10.31
N LEU A 152 -0.87 -11.10 -11.19
CA LEU A 152 -2.32 -11.08 -11.42
C LEU A 152 -2.80 -12.42 -12.00
N ARG A 153 -2.09 -12.96 -13.01
CA ARG A 153 -2.38 -14.31 -13.57
C ARG A 153 -2.24 -15.39 -12.50
N LEU A 154 -1.23 -15.27 -11.65
CA LEU A 154 -1.03 -16.20 -10.54
C LEU A 154 -2.22 -16.18 -9.56
N LEU A 155 -2.65 -15.01 -9.08
CA LEU A 155 -3.81 -14.88 -8.19
C LEU A 155 -5.08 -15.46 -8.83
N SER A 156 -5.29 -15.19 -10.13
CA SER A 156 -6.38 -15.78 -10.91
C SER A 156 -6.29 -17.31 -10.92
N SER A 157 -5.14 -17.86 -11.26
CA SER A 157 -4.93 -19.33 -11.31
C SER A 157 -5.10 -20.03 -9.96
N LEU A 158 -4.88 -19.30 -8.86
CA LEU A 158 -5.07 -19.76 -7.48
C LEU A 158 -6.49 -19.52 -6.96
N GLY A 159 -7.43 -19.07 -7.81
CA GLY A 159 -8.82 -18.81 -7.44
C GLY A 159 -9.01 -17.67 -6.44
N GLN A 160 -8.09 -16.69 -6.42
CA GLN A 160 -8.14 -15.58 -5.45
C GLN A 160 -8.93 -14.36 -5.93
N CYS A 161 -9.38 -14.31 -7.18
CA CYS A 161 -10.05 -13.11 -7.76
C CYS A 161 -11.22 -12.59 -6.90
N GLY A 162 -12.02 -13.49 -6.32
CA GLY A 162 -13.15 -13.11 -5.44
C GLY A 162 -12.75 -12.53 -4.08
N LYS A 163 -11.46 -12.49 -3.77
CA LYS A 163 -10.90 -11.85 -2.57
C LYS A 163 -10.10 -10.58 -2.90
N CYS A 164 -10.25 -10.06 -4.11
CA CYS A 164 -9.47 -8.93 -4.58
C CYS A 164 -10.38 -7.77 -4.95
N THR A 165 -10.10 -6.59 -4.39
CA THR A 165 -10.54 -5.32 -4.95
C THR A 165 -9.38 -4.71 -5.73
N VAL A 166 -9.54 -4.52 -7.04
CA VAL A 166 -8.50 -3.91 -7.87
C VAL A 166 -8.75 -2.41 -7.99
N ARG A 167 -7.84 -1.63 -7.45
CA ARG A 167 -7.88 -0.16 -7.48
C ARG A 167 -7.30 0.35 -8.80
N ILE A 168 -8.12 1.08 -9.58
CA ILE A 168 -7.79 1.60 -10.91
C ILE A 168 -7.86 3.12 -10.87
N PRO A 169 -6.75 3.79 -10.53
CA PRO A 169 -6.72 5.24 -10.41
C PRO A 169 -6.79 5.96 -11.75
N HIS A 170 -7.47 7.10 -11.80
CA HIS A 170 -7.15 8.14 -12.77
C HIS A 170 -5.93 8.90 -12.26
N ILE A 171 -4.84 8.86 -13.02
CA ILE A 171 -3.57 9.49 -12.66
C ILE A 171 -3.35 10.68 -13.57
N PRO A 172 -3.59 11.92 -13.08
CA PRO A 172 -3.48 13.12 -13.91
C PRO A 172 -2.11 13.23 -14.60
N GLY A 173 -2.13 13.45 -15.92
CA GLY A 173 -0.94 13.56 -16.74
C GLY A 173 -0.32 12.22 -17.18
N TYR A 174 -0.90 11.08 -16.80
CA TYR A 174 -0.38 9.75 -17.16
C TYR A 174 -1.40 8.88 -17.88
N ASN A 175 -2.63 8.78 -17.39
CA ASN A 175 -3.68 7.98 -18.02
C ASN A 175 -5.00 8.76 -18.11
N ASN A 176 -5.93 8.20 -18.87
CA ASN A 176 -7.29 8.70 -19.06
C ASN A 176 -8.32 7.58 -18.93
N ASP A 177 -9.61 7.89 -19.11
CA ASP A 177 -10.68 6.90 -18.95
C ASP A 177 -10.57 5.74 -19.95
N THR A 178 -10.11 5.99 -21.18
CA THR A 178 -9.92 4.93 -22.19
C THR A 178 -8.84 3.93 -21.74
N ASP A 179 -7.75 4.41 -21.13
CA ASP A 179 -6.69 3.56 -20.61
C ASP A 179 -7.18 2.74 -19.42
N ARG A 180 -7.96 3.37 -18.52
CA ARG A 180 -8.60 2.69 -17.38
C ARG A 180 -9.58 1.61 -17.85
N ASP A 181 -10.41 1.89 -18.86
CA ASP A 181 -11.35 0.93 -19.43
C ASP A 181 -10.62 -0.25 -20.09
N ARG A 182 -9.48 0.00 -20.74
CA ARG A 182 -8.61 -1.06 -21.25
C ARG A 182 -8.08 -1.93 -20.12
N SER A 183 -7.60 -1.31 -19.04
CA SER A 183 -7.12 -2.01 -17.84
C SER A 183 -8.22 -2.87 -17.23
N VAL A 184 -9.46 -2.36 -17.10
CA VAL A 184 -10.61 -3.14 -16.59
C VAL A 184 -10.86 -4.38 -17.46
N LYS A 185 -10.93 -4.22 -18.79
CA LYS A 185 -11.19 -5.35 -19.70
C LYS A 185 -10.12 -6.44 -19.61
N GLU A 186 -8.86 -6.07 -19.46
CA GLU A 186 -7.79 -7.05 -19.28
C GLU A 186 -7.91 -7.79 -17.95
N LEU A 187 -8.32 -7.10 -16.87
CA LEU A 187 -8.51 -7.69 -15.56
C LEU A 187 -9.76 -8.58 -15.50
N GLU A 188 -10.86 -8.18 -16.14
CA GLU A 188 -12.07 -9.00 -16.30
C GLU A 188 -11.75 -10.31 -17.04
N ALA A 189 -10.91 -10.27 -18.09
CA ALA A 189 -10.46 -11.46 -18.80
C ALA A 189 -9.63 -12.41 -17.90
N LEU A 190 -9.04 -11.93 -16.81
CA LEU A 190 -8.36 -12.73 -15.79
C LEU A 190 -9.31 -13.20 -14.67
N GLY A 191 -10.59 -12.79 -14.68
CA GLY A 191 -11.60 -13.19 -13.70
C GLY A 191 -11.76 -12.25 -12.50
N PHE A 192 -11.10 -11.08 -12.49
CA PHE A 192 -11.37 -10.04 -11.48
C PHE A 192 -12.69 -9.34 -11.80
N SER A 193 -13.46 -8.98 -10.77
CA SER A 193 -14.79 -8.36 -10.92
C SER A 193 -15.08 -7.22 -9.95
N ASP A 194 -14.25 -7.03 -8.93
CA ASP A 194 -14.40 -5.93 -7.98
C ASP A 194 -13.35 -4.85 -8.25
N PHE A 195 -13.82 -3.68 -8.70
CA PHE A 195 -12.97 -2.57 -9.15
C PHE A 195 -13.31 -1.29 -8.40
N ASP A 196 -12.28 -0.69 -7.78
CA ASP A 196 -12.34 0.65 -7.19
C ASP A 196 -11.71 1.65 -8.15
N ARG A 197 -12.56 2.48 -8.79
CA ARG A 197 -12.15 3.53 -9.73
C ARG A 197 -12.20 4.88 -9.03
N PHE A 198 -11.05 5.46 -8.78
CA PHE A 198 -10.94 6.73 -8.07
C PHE A 198 -10.00 7.72 -8.79
N GLU A 199 -10.05 8.98 -8.36
CA GLU A 199 -9.15 10.03 -8.82
C GLU A 199 -7.97 10.19 -7.89
N TYR A 200 -6.76 10.22 -8.43
CA TYR A 200 -5.55 10.47 -7.64
C TYR A 200 -5.54 11.94 -7.18
N LYS A 201 -5.44 12.15 -5.88
CA LYS A 201 -5.35 13.50 -5.30
C LYS A 201 -3.91 14.00 -5.43
N THR A 202 -3.66 14.89 -6.37
CA THR A 202 -2.33 15.51 -6.60
C THR A 202 -2.02 16.66 -5.64
N ASP A 203 -3.04 17.22 -4.95
CA ASP A 203 -2.90 18.38 -4.04
C ASP A 203 -2.25 18.07 -2.69
N ILE A 204 -1.81 16.82 -2.47
CA ILE A 204 -1.12 16.43 -1.23
C ILE A 204 0.21 17.20 -1.10
N ASP A 205 0.87 17.51 -2.22
CA ASP A 205 2.09 18.33 -2.22
C ASP A 205 1.83 19.80 -1.91
N ALA A 206 0.68 20.36 -2.28
CA ALA A 206 0.31 21.73 -1.96
C ALA A 206 0.08 21.93 -0.45
N LYS A 207 -0.58 20.98 0.21
CA LYS A 207 -0.77 21.01 1.67
C LYS A 207 0.52 20.75 2.46
N ARG A 208 1.46 19.97 1.94
CA ARG A 208 2.77 19.74 2.57
C ARG A 208 3.70 20.94 2.42
N LYS A 209 3.68 21.65 1.28
CA LYS A 209 4.44 22.92 1.08
C LYS A 209 3.89 24.07 1.91
N GLY A 210 2.59 24.12 2.24
CA GLY A 210 1.98 25.12 3.09
C GLY A 210 2.29 24.98 4.59
N ASN A 211 2.87 23.86 5.04
CA ASN A 211 3.26 23.62 6.43
C ASN A 211 4.79 23.63 6.67
N MET A 212 5.59 24.01 5.67
CA MET A 212 7.00 24.36 5.91
C MET A 212 7.08 25.84 6.28
N PRO A 213 7.67 26.20 7.44
CA PRO A 213 8.00 27.60 7.71
C PRO A 213 8.97 28.06 6.63
N ASP A 214 8.70 29.23 6.06
CA ASP A 214 9.59 29.87 5.09
C ASP A 214 11.00 29.91 5.69
N ALA A 215 11.96 29.34 4.98
CA ALA A 215 13.37 29.56 5.26
C ALA A 215 13.64 31.03 4.95
N GLN A 216 13.57 31.86 6.00
CA GLN A 216 13.98 33.23 5.92
C GLN A 216 15.48 33.24 5.58
N GLY A 217 15.77 33.64 4.33
CA GLY A 217 17.11 33.91 3.88
C GLY A 217 17.68 35.09 4.71
N ASP A 218 18.66 34.79 5.52
CA ASP A 218 19.57 35.81 6.08
C ASP A 218 20.29 36.47 4.92
N THR A 219 19.85 37.66 4.58
CA THR A 219 20.60 38.58 3.75
C THR A 219 21.62 39.26 4.66
N PRO A 220 22.95 39.19 4.39
CA PRO A 220 23.91 39.93 5.18
C PRO A 220 23.71 41.44 4.94
N ALA A 221 23.55 42.16 6.03
CA ALA A 221 23.52 43.61 6.02
C ALA A 221 24.85 44.18 5.52
N ASP A 222 24.81 44.91 4.40
CA ASP A 222 25.89 45.71 3.88
C ASP A 222 26.27 46.81 4.90
N SER A 223 27.49 46.75 5.37
CA SER A 223 28.15 47.82 6.09
C SER A 223 28.62 48.89 5.09
N LYS A 224 27.98 50.04 5.09
CA LYS A 224 28.55 51.36 4.69
C LYS A 224 28.14 52.29 5.80
N GLY A 225 28.96 52.84 6.56
CA GLY A 225 30.05 53.81 6.35
C GLY A 225 29.50 55.21 6.55
N GLU A 226 29.73 55.76 7.70
CA GLU A 226 30.29 57.09 7.99
C GLU A 226 30.49 57.22 9.50
#